data_6d9ac48c9a710e8918f9bf7d881503b9
#
_entry.id   6d9ac48c9a710e8918f9bf7d881503b9
#
_cell.length_a   1.000
_cell.length_b   1.000
_cell.length_c   1.000
_cell.angle_alpha   90.00
_cell.angle_beta   90.00
_cell.angle_gamma   90.00
#
_symmetry.space_group_name_H-M   'P 1'
#
loop_
_entity.id
_entity.type
_entity.pdbx_description
1 polymer ?
#
loop_
_entity_poly.entity_id
_entity_poly.type
_entity_poly.pdbx_seq_one_letter_code
_entity_poly.pdbx_strand_id
1 'polypeptide(L)'
;NLREQMLKNKKVEGVFGYVNTIRFSAKLSGMNPDKDIRFISYGDYGMDLYSNGLIIPKAMAAEQPEMVKGMIWAVNQGVKDTLADMDAAVDAVAKREPLINKDIEKERLIATLQDEMNHPELATTGLGNVDPGRFKKAIDLVVKANNLPRTPKPSEIYSDAFLPAKEERIYKLL
;
A
#
# COMPACT_ATOMS: atom_id res chain seq x y z
N ASN A 1 -17.59 -7.43 8.28
CA ASN A 1 -16.30 -7.54 8.96
C ASN A 1 -16.49 -7.64 10.48
N LEU A 2 -15.85 -8.62 11.11
CA LEU A 2 -16.04 -8.89 12.55
C LEU A 2 -15.51 -7.73 13.40
N ARG A 3 -14.37 -7.15 13.05
CA ARG A 3 -13.72 -6.06 13.80
C ARG A 3 -14.62 -4.83 13.95
N GLU A 4 -15.19 -4.37 12.86
CA GLU A 4 -16.05 -3.20 12.82
C GLU A 4 -17.37 -3.45 13.56
N GLN A 5 -17.90 -4.65 13.48
CA GLN A 5 -19.07 -5.04 14.27
C GLN A 5 -18.76 -5.08 15.78
N MET A 6 -17.58 -5.55 16.16
CA MET A 6 -17.16 -5.55 17.56
C MET A 6 -16.99 -4.13 18.11
N LEU A 7 -16.41 -3.21 17.32
CA LEU A 7 -16.35 -1.78 17.66
C LEU A 7 -17.76 -1.18 17.79
N LYS A 8 -18.59 -1.34 16.77
CA LYS A 8 -19.97 -0.83 16.77
C LYS A 8 -20.78 -1.33 17.96
N ASN A 9 -20.61 -2.59 18.34
CA ASN A 9 -21.32 -3.20 19.47
C ASN A 9 -20.59 -2.98 20.81
N LYS A 10 -19.53 -2.15 20.84
CA LYS A 10 -18.74 -1.85 22.06
C LYS A 10 -18.20 -3.11 22.77
N LYS A 11 -17.87 -4.14 21.99
CA LYS A 11 -17.26 -5.38 22.51
C LYS A 11 -15.74 -5.27 22.64
N VAL A 12 -15.13 -4.31 21.95
CA VAL A 12 -13.72 -3.94 22.04
C VAL A 12 -13.61 -2.42 21.97
N GLU A 13 -12.54 -1.87 22.58
CA GLU A 13 -12.25 -0.44 22.58
C GLU A 13 -11.35 -0.01 21.42
N GLY A 14 -10.63 -0.96 20.81
CA GLY A 14 -9.75 -0.71 19.69
C GLY A 14 -9.50 -1.95 18.86
N VAL A 15 -9.08 -1.73 17.61
CA VAL A 15 -8.69 -2.77 16.65
C VAL A 15 -7.49 -2.31 15.84
N PHE A 16 -6.70 -3.27 15.38
CA PHE A 16 -5.60 -3.01 14.45
C PHE A 16 -6.04 -3.24 13.00
N GLY A 17 -5.55 -2.40 12.09
CA GLY A 17 -5.76 -2.56 10.66
C GLY A 17 -5.28 -1.37 9.85
N TYR A 18 -5.37 -1.47 8.54
CA TYR A 18 -5.12 -0.35 7.64
C TYR A 18 -6.25 0.67 7.75
N VAL A 19 -5.91 1.96 7.84
CA VAL A 19 -6.86 3.06 8.02
C VAL A 19 -7.99 2.98 7.01
N ASN A 20 -7.65 2.88 5.71
CA ASN A 20 -8.67 2.85 4.66
C ASN A 20 -9.53 1.59 4.72
N THR A 21 -8.96 0.42 5.05
CA THR A 21 -9.75 -0.80 5.24
C THR A 21 -10.78 -0.63 6.35
N ILE A 22 -10.38 -0.13 7.50
CA ILE A 22 -11.29 0.07 8.64
C ILE A 22 -12.31 1.18 8.34
N ARG A 23 -11.87 2.32 7.79
CA ARG A 23 -12.73 3.45 7.43
C ARG A 23 -13.89 3.02 6.53
N PHE A 24 -13.59 2.37 5.42
CA PHE A 24 -14.61 1.99 4.44
C PHE A 24 -15.46 0.79 4.89
N SER A 25 -14.90 -0.16 5.63
CA SER A 25 -15.69 -1.22 6.26
C SER A 25 -16.65 -0.69 7.31
N ALA A 26 -16.23 0.29 8.09
CA ALA A 26 -17.10 0.96 9.07
C ALA A 26 -18.24 1.72 8.37
N LYS A 27 -17.92 2.47 7.30
CA LYS A 27 -18.92 3.17 6.47
C LYS A 27 -19.96 2.20 5.90
N LEU A 28 -19.52 1.06 5.34
CA LEU A 28 -20.41 -0.01 4.86
C LEU A 28 -21.26 -0.63 5.98
N SER A 29 -20.77 -0.63 7.22
CA SER A 29 -21.50 -1.13 8.39
C SER A 29 -22.46 -0.08 9.00
N GLY A 30 -22.59 1.09 8.36
CA GLY A 30 -23.47 2.18 8.82
C GLY A 30 -22.90 2.97 10.00
N MET A 31 -21.58 2.94 10.23
CA MET A 31 -20.88 3.84 11.15
C MET A 31 -20.42 5.10 10.39
N ASN A 32 -20.24 6.20 11.13
CA ASN A 32 -19.54 7.38 10.62
C ASN A 32 -18.08 7.34 11.09
N PRO A 33 -17.12 6.95 10.24
CA PRO A 33 -15.74 6.78 10.67
C PRO A 33 -15.10 8.05 11.22
N ASP A 34 -15.54 9.24 10.77
CA ASP A 34 -14.97 10.51 11.23
C ASP A 34 -15.50 10.96 12.61
N LYS A 35 -16.65 10.41 13.05
CA LYS A 35 -17.26 10.69 14.35
C LYS A 35 -17.11 9.55 15.33
N ASP A 36 -17.21 8.32 14.85
CA ASP A 36 -17.33 7.13 15.70
C ASP A 36 -15.99 6.43 15.93
N ILE A 37 -14.94 6.76 15.15
CA ILE A 37 -13.64 6.09 15.19
C ILE A 37 -12.53 7.13 15.27
N ARG A 38 -11.59 6.91 16.21
CA ARG A 38 -10.32 7.65 16.24
C ARG A 38 -9.22 6.76 15.67
N PHE A 39 -8.59 7.21 14.60
CA PHE A 39 -7.41 6.57 14.03
C PHE A 39 -6.14 7.07 14.74
N ILE A 40 -5.25 6.12 15.07
CA ILE A 40 -3.93 6.38 15.65
C ILE A 40 -2.93 5.75 14.68
N SER A 41 -2.21 6.59 13.95
CA SER A 41 -1.23 6.13 12.95
C SER A 41 0.07 5.72 13.63
N TYR A 42 0.62 4.57 13.25
CA TYR A 42 1.94 4.15 13.71
C TYR A 42 3.06 5.10 13.30
N GLY A 43 2.93 5.73 12.13
CA GLY A 43 3.90 6.71 11.62
C GLY A 43 4.08 7.90 12.57
N ASP A 44 3.00 8.37 13.21
CA ASP A 44 3.02 9.49 14.16
C ASP A 44 3.82 9.16 15.44
N TYR A 45 4.08 7.87 15.68
CA TYR A 45 4.82 7.35 16.83
C TYR A 45 6.16 6.72 16.46
N GLY A 46 6.71 7.09 15.31
CA GLY A 46 8.04 6.68 14.88
C GLY A 46 8.13 5.33 14.17
N MET A 47 7.00 4.70 13.87
CA MET A 47 6.94 3.46 13.07
C MET A 47 6.63 3.77 11.61
N ASP A 48 7.47 4.58 10.97
CA ASP A 48 7.34 4.93 9.56
C ASP A 48 7.89 3.80 8.67
N LEU A 49 7.07 2.80 8.42
CA LEU A 49 7.40 1.59 7.68
C LEU A 49 6.86 1.66 6.25
N TYR A 50 7.51 0.92 5.35
CA TYR A 50 6.91 0.59 4.06
C TYR A 50 5.79 -0.43 4.27
N SER A 51 4.75 -0.32 3.44
CA SER A 51 3.59 -1.20 3.48
C SER A 51 3.72 -2.33 2.45
N ASN A 52 2.77 -2.42 1.53
CA ASN A 52 2.70 -3.49 0.55
C ASN A 52 3.80 -3.38 -0.51
N GLY A 53 4.29 -4.52 -0.98
CA GLY A 53 5.27 -4.61 -2.05
C GLY A 53 5.03 -5.82 -2.95
N LEU A 54 5.59 -5.79 -4.14
CA LEU A 54 5.61 -6.95 -5.02
C LEU A 54 6.72 -7.90 -4.56
N ILE A 55 6.34 -9.13 -4.24
CA ILE A 55 7.26 -10.18 -3.81
C ILE A 55 7.42 -11.16 -4.96
N ILE A 56 8.67 -11.43 -5.34
CA ILE A 56 9.03 -12.29 -6.46
C ILE A 56 10.02 -13.34 -5.98
N PRO A 57 9.86 -14.63 -6.34
CA PRO A 57 10.85 -15.66 -6.05
C PRO A 57 12.21 -15.31 -6.66
N LYS A 58 13.30 -15.51 -5.91
CA LYS A 58 14.64 -15.23 -6.40
C LYS A 58 15.01 -16.01 -7.68
N ALA A 59 14.55 -17.25 -7.78
CA ALA A 59 14.73 -18.06 -9.00
C ALA A 59 14.09 -17.38 -10.22
N MET A 60 12.86 -16.90 -10.10
CA MET A 60 12.16 -16.19 -11.19
C MET A 60 12.90 -14.89 -11.56
N ALA A 61 13.40 -14.14 -10.59
CA ALA A 61 14.18 -12.94 -10.85
C ALA A 61 15.49 -13.23 -11.60
N ALA A 62 16.13 -14.37 -11.33
CA ALA A 62 17.37 -14.79 -12.00
C ALA A 62 17.13 -15.41 -13.39
N GLU A 63 16.13 -16.26 -13.51
CA GLU A 63 15.87 -17.06 -14.72
C GLU A 63 15.00 -16.32 -15.76
N GLN A 64 14.14 -15.41 -15.30
CA GLN A 64 13.15 -14.72 -16.14
C GLN A 64 13.11 -13.20 -15.86
N PRO A 65 14.26 -12.50 -15.90
CA PRO A 65 14.33 -11.08 -15.52
C PRO A 65 13.45 -10.17 -16.39
N GLU A 66 13.32 -10.48 -17.67
CA GLU A 66 12.49 -9.68 -18.60
C GLU A 66 10.99 -9.84 -18.30
N MET A 67 10.56 -11.02 -17.88
CA MET A 67 9.17 -11.22 -17.45
C MET A 67 8.88 -10.41 -16.18
N VAL A 68 9.83 -10.38 -15.22
CA VAL A 68 9.71 -9.59 -13.99
C VAL A 68 9.63 -8.09 -14.30
N LYS A 69 10.51 -7.59 -15.17
CA LYS A 69 10.45 -6.18 -15.65
C LYS A 69 9.11 -5.87 -16.31
N GLY A 70 8.64 -6.75 -17.21
CA GLY A 70 7.36 -6.59 -17.88
C GLY A 70 6.18 -6.52 -16.91
N MET A 71 6.18 -7.36 -15.87
CA MET A 71 5.15 -7.33 -14.83
C MET A 71 5.19 -6.01 -14.04
N ILE A 72 6.36 -5.56 -13.62
CA ILE A 72 6.51 -4.31 -12.86
C ILE A 72 6.15 -3.10 -13.73
N TRP A 73 6.55 -3.12 -15.00
CA TRP A 73 6.15 -2.10 -15.97
C TRP A 73 4.61 -2.06 -16.12
N ALA A 74 3.96 -3.21 -16.24
CA ALA A 74 2.50 -3.30 -16.36
C ALA A 74 1.79 -2.74 -15.11
N VAL A 75 2.31 -3.01 -13.91
CA VAL A 75 1.78 -2.42 -12.66
C VAL A 75 1.95 -0.90 -12.67
N ASN A 76 3.13 -0.40 -13.05
CA ASN A 76 3.38 1.05 -13.16
C ASN A 76 2.45 1.70 -14.20
N GLN A 77 2.22 1.06 -15.33
CA GLN A 77 1.29 1.54 -16.36
C GLN A 77 -0.16 1.53 -15.84
N GLY A 78 -0.57 0.47 -15.14
CA GLY A 78 -1.90 0.38 -14.53
C GLY A 78 -2.17 1.49 -13.51
N VAL A 79 -1.15 1.92 -12.75
CA VAL A 79 -1.29 3.10 -11.87
C VAL A 79 -1.45 4.38 -12.69
N LYS A 80 -0.69 4.57 -13.78
CA LYS A 80 -0.85 5.73 -14.69
C LYS A 80 -2.25 5.79 -15.29
N ASP A 81 -2.74 4.66 -15.78
CA ASP A 81 -4.08 4.56 -16.38
C ASP A 81 -5.16 4.86 -15.33
N THR A 82 -4.97 4.37 -14.09
CA THR A 82 -5.85 4.68 -12.95
C THR A 82 -5.88 6.18 -12.64
N LEU A 83 -4.73 6.85 -12.65
CA LEU A 83 -4.64 8.29 -12.41
C LEU A 83 -5.28 9.10 -13.55
N ALA A 84 -5.21 8.60 -14.78
CA ALA A 84 -5.83 9.24 -15.94
C ALA A 84 -7.36 9.12 -15.94
N ASP A 85 -7.90 7.98 -15.49
CA ASP A 85 -9.36 7.72 -15.44
C ASP A 85 -9.70 6.76 -14.28
N MET A 86 -10.05 7.33 -13.13
CA MET A 86 -10.41 6.56 -11.94
C MET A 86 -11.74 5.81 -12.09
N ASP A 87 -12.67 6.32 -12.88
CA ASP A 87 -13.95 5.66 -13.12
C ASP A 87 -13.74 4.40 -13.96
N ALA A 88 -12.95 4.48 -15.01
CA ALA A 88 -12.55 3.30 -15.81
C ALA A 88 -11.79 2.26 -14.96
N ALA A 89 -10.93 2.70 -14.04
CA ALA A 89 -10.22 1.82 -13.13
C ALA A 89 -11.19 1.06 -12.20
N VAL A 90 -12.15 1.76 -11.60
CA VAL A 90 -13.19 1.14 -10.75
C VAL A 90 -14.08 0.20 -11.57
N ASP A 91 -14.41 0.55 -12.80
CA ASP A 91 -15.16 -0.30 -13.71
C ASP A 91 -14.40 -1.59 -14.08
N ALA A 92 -13.08 -1.51 -14.23
CA ALA A 92 -12.23 -2.68 -14.47
C ALA A 92 -12.24 -3.64 -13.25
N VAL A 93 -12.24 -3.11 -12.02
CA VAL A 93 -12.38 -3.91 -10.80
C VAL A 93 -13.78 -4.52 -10.72
N ALA A 94 -14.84 -3.75 -11.00
CA ALA A 94 -16.22 -4.21 -10.96
C ALA A 94 -16.52 -5.37 -11.94
N LYS A 95 -15.80 -5.43 -13.07
CA LYS A 95 -15.89 -6.57 -14.00
C LYS A 95 -15.41 -7.89 -13.38
N ARG A 96 -14.49 -7.84 -12.42
CA ARG A 96 -13.93 -9.01 -11.72
C ARG A 96 -14.66 -9.30 -10.41
N GLU A 97 -15.11 -8.24 -9.74
CA GLU A 97 -15.79 -8.28 -8.45
C GLU A 97 -17.16 -7.57 -8.55
N PRO A 98 -18.18 -8.23 -9.14
CA PRO A 98 -19.46 -7.58 -9.44
C PRO A 98 -20.25 -7.09 -8.23
N LEU A 99 -19.89 -7.54 -7.02
CA LEU A 99 -20.58 -7.20 -5.78
C LEU A 99 -20.06 -5.92 -5.11
N ILE A 100 -19.12 -5.22 -5.71
CA ILE A 100 -18.60 -3.98 -5.13
C ILE A 100 -19.59 -2.82 -5.26
N ASN A 101 -19.53 -1.91 -4.30
CA ASN A 101 -20.14 -0.59 -4.42
C ASN A 101 -19.13 0.37 -5.08
N LYS A 102 -19.36 0.72 -6.34
CA LYS A 102 -18.42 1.53 -7.14
C LYS A 102 -18.11 2.89 -6.52
N ASP A 103 -19.09 3.56 -5.92
CA ASP A 103 -18.88 4.88 -5.31
C ASP A 103 -17.94 4.75 -4.10
N ILE A 104 -18.15 3.76 -3.27
CA ILE A 104 -17.29 3.48 -2.12
C ILE A 104 -15.90 3.03 -2.56
N GLU A 105 -15.78 2.22 -3.60
CA GLU A 105 -14.47 1.80 -4.10
C GLU A 105 -13.70 2.96 -4.76
N LYS A 106 -14.39 3.90 -5.41
CA LYS A 106 -13.76 5.13 -5.90
C LYS A 106 -13.24 6.02 -4.76
N GLU A 107 -14.05 6.22 -3.72
CA GLU A 107 -13.59 6.95 -2.52
C GLU A 107 -12.38 6.24 -1.87
N ARG A 108 -12.42 4.91 -1.79
CA ARG A 108 -11.30 4.11 -1.26
C ARG A 108 -10.04 4.25 -2.10
N LEU A 109 -10.16 4.21 -3.44
CA LEU A 109 -9.07 4.42 -4.36
C LEU A 109 -8.40 5.77 -4.13
N ILE A 110 -9.19 6.85 -4.08
CA ILE A 110 -8.69 8.20 -3.84
C ILE A 110 -7.96 8.27 -2.49
N ALA A 111 -8.57 7.76 -1.43
CA ALA A 111 -7.95 7.74 -0.10
C ALA A 111 -6.65 6.91 -0.07
N THR A 112 -6.59 5.79 -0.78
CA THR A 112 -5.37 4.99 -0.90
C THR A 112 -4.25 5.76 -1.59
N LEU A 113 -4.57 6.44 -2.70
CA LEU A 113 -3.60 7.27 -3.42
C LEU A 113 -3.09 8.43 -2.56
N GLN A 114 -3.97 9.08 -1.79
CA GLN A 114 -3.63 10.25 -0.97
C GLN A 114 -2.92 9.89 0.33
N ASP A 115 -3.46 8.91 1.07
CA ASP A 115 -3.07 8.65 2.45
C ASP A 115 -2.00 7.55 2.57
N GLU A 116 -2.00 6.57 1.66
CA GLU A 116 -1.13 5.39 1.77
C GLU A 116 0.03 5.40 0.76
N MET A 117 -0.17 5.96 -0.43
CA MET A 117 0.84 5.93 -1.50
C MET A 117 1.58 7.25 -1.67
N ASN A 118 1.02 8.38 -1.24
CA ASN A 118 1.57 9.72 -1.47
C ASN A 118 2.55 10.15 -0.36
N HIS A 119 3.59 9.35 -0.13
CA HIS A 119 4.66 9.74 0.79
C HIS A 119 5.59 10.79 0.15
N PRO A 120 6.14 11.77 0.91
CA PRO A 120 7.04 12.81 0.37
C PRO A 120 8.24 12.28 -0.41
N GLU A 121 8.79 11.11 -0.08
CA GLU A 121 9.90 10.51 -0.84
C GLU A 121 9.55 10.16 -2.28
N LEU A 122 8.26 9.97 -2.61
CA LEU A 122 7.81 9.68 -3.97
C LEU A 122 8.36 10.70 -4.98
N ALA A 123 8.40 11.97 -4.61
CA ALA A 123 8.91 13.05 -5.47
C ALA A 123 10.39 12.90 -5.84
N THR A 124 11.16 12.12 -5.09
CA THR A 124 12.61 11.92 -5.32
C THR A 124 12.94 10.49 -5.78
N THR A 125 12.27 9.50 -5.23
CA THR A 125 12.58 8.09 -5.51
C THR A 125 11.77 7.54 -6.68
N GLY A 126 10.56 8.05 -6.91
CA GLY A 126 9.57 7.49 -7.79
C GLY A 126 8.85 6.27 -7.20
N LEU A 127 7.65 5.98 -7.71
CA LEU A 127 6.85 4.86 -7.26
C LEU A 127 7.60 3.54 -7.41
N GLY A 128 7.53 2.72 -6.38
CA GLY A 128 8.16 1.40 -6.31
C GLY A 128 9.60 1.42 -5.81
N ASN A 129 10.26 2.58 -5.74
CA ASN A 129 11.60 2.70 -5.15
C ASN A 129 11.54 3.06 -3.67
N VAL A 130 12.65 2.95 -2.97
CA VAL A 130 12.75 3.19 -1.52
C VAL A 130 13.86 4.21 -1.21
N ASP A 131 13.65 5.01 -0.17
CA ASP A 131 14.73 5.76 0.44
C ASP A 131 15.63 4.80 1.24
N PRO A 132 16.95 4.76 0.97
CA PRO A 132 17.84 3.80 1.62
C PRO A 132 17.91 3.95 3.15
N GLY A 133 17.83 5.18 3.64
CA GLY A 133 17.90 5.48 5.07
C GLY A 133 16.63 5.04 5.80
N ARG A 134 15.47 5.36 5.24
CA ARG A 134 14.16 4.92 5.75
C ARG A 134 14.02 3.42 5.69
N PHE A 135 14.43 2.79 4.59
CA PHE A 135 14.35 1.34 4.42
C PHE A 135 15.24 0.60 5.42
N LYS A 136 16.47 1.10 5.66
CA LYS A 136 17.33 0.55 6.69
C LYS A 136 16.72 0.65 8.09
N LYS A 137 16.15 1.81 8.45
CA LYS A 137 15.46 1.98 9.74
C LYS A 137 14.28 1.03 9.89
N ALA A 138 13.51 0.81 8.82
CA ALA A 138 12.40 -0.15 8.81
C ALA A 138 12.89 -1.58 9.09
N ILE A 139 14.00 -2.01 8.44
CA ILE A 139 14.62 -3.30 8.69
C ILE A 139 15.04 -3.44 10.16
N ASP A 140 15.77 -2.45 10.69
CA ASP A 140 16.26 -2.47 12.06
C ASP A 140 15.10 -2.58 13.07
N LEU A 141 14.01 -1.86 12.83
CA LEU A 141 12.81 -1.89 13.66
C LEU A 141 12.14 -3.27 13.65
N VAL A 142 11.94 -3.85 12.46
CA VAL A 142 11.32 -5.18 12.31
C VAL A 142 12.19 -6.26 12.97
N VAL A 143 13.51 -6.22 12.78
CA VAL A 143 14.45 -7.14 13.41
C VAL A 143 14.36 -7.06 14.93
N LYS A 144 14.36 -5.84 15.48
CA LYS A 144 14.26 -5.63 16.93
C LYS A 144 12.92 -6.09 17.49
N ALA A 145 11.82 -5.71 16.83
CA ALA A 145 10.46 -6.02 17.30
C ALA A 145 10.17 -7.53 17.32
N ASN A 146 10.78 -8.28 16.40
CA ASN A 146 10.56 -9.73 16.28
C ASN A 146 11.72 -10.57 16.83
N ASN A 147 12.72 -9.96 17.44
CA ASN A 147 13.91 -10.65 17.95
C ASN A 147 14.55 -11.57 16.90
N LEU A 148 14.69 -11.07 15.66
CA LEU A 148 15.25 -11.88 14.58
C LEU A 148 16.74 -12.16 14.81
N PRO A 149 17.24 -13.34 14.40
CA PRO A 149 18.61 -13.78 14.72
C PRO A 149 19.69 -12.98 13.97
N ARG A 150 19.33 -12.24 12.91
CA ARG A 150 20.24 -11.37 12.17
C ARG A 150 19.50 -10.17 11.55
N THR A 151 20.26 -9.13 11.26
CA THR A 151 19.81 -7.99 10.47
C THR A 151 20.24 -8.20 9.02
N PRO A 152 19.30 -8.40 8.07
CA PRO A 152 19.66 -8.53 6.66
C PRO A 152 20.10 -7.19 6.07
N LYS A 153 20.92 -7.24 5.03
CA LYS A 153 21.26 -6.04 4.24
C LYS A 153 20.05 -5.61 3.40
N PRO A 154 19.86 -4.31 3.15
CA PRO A 154 18.77 -3.84 2.26
C PRO A 154 18.72 -4.57 0.91
N SER A 155 19.87 -4.80 0.28
CA SER A 155 20.00 -5.51 -1.00
C SER A 155 19.65 -7.02 -0.96
N GLU A 156 19.49 -7.61 0.21
CA GLU A 156 18.99 -9.00 0.34
C GLU A 156 17.46 -9.06 0.28
N ILE A 157 16.79 -7.92 0.51
CA ILE A 157 15.33 -7.81 0.62
C ILE A 157 14.74 -7.09 -0.57
N TYR A 158 15.37 -6.00 -1.03
CA TYR A 158 14.87 -5.13 -2.06
C TYR A 158 15.85 -4.98 -3.21
N SER A 159 15.31 -4.88 -4.43
CA SER A 159 16.08 -4.58 -5.65
C SER A 159 15.27 -3.63 -6.53
N ASP A 160 15.91 -2.56 -6.98
CA ASP A 160 15.38 -1.61 -7.96
C ASP A 160 15.74 -1.97 -9.41
N ALA A 161 16.48 -3.07 -9.62
CA ALA A 161 16.99 -3.49 -10.94
C ALA A 161 15.87 -3.80 -11.95
N PHE A 162 14.66 -4.04 -11.48
CA PHE A 162 13.50 -4.36 -12.32
C PHE A 162 12.53 -3.19 -12.48
N LEU A 163 12.79 -2.05 -11.85
CA LEU A 163 11.93 -0.87 -11.98
C LEU A 163 12.04 -0.29 -13.40
N PRO A 164 10.97 0.37 -13.90
CA PRO A 164 11.02 1.16 -15.10
C PRO A 164 12.14 2.21 -15.07
N ALA A 165 12.56 2.68 -16.23
CA ALA A 165 13.48 3.81 -16.34
C ALA A 165 12.96 5.01 -15.53
N LYS A 166 13.86 5.87 -15.04
CA LYS A 166 13.46 6.98 -14.15
C LYS A 166 12.39 7.87 -14.79
N GLU A 167 12.52 8.12 -16.08
CA GLU A 167 11.63 8.98 -16.87
C GLU A 167 10.22 8.38 -17.03
N GLU A 168 10.09 7.08 -16.83
CA GLU A 168 8.82 6.36 -16.93
C GLU A 168 8.13 6.17 -15.58
N ARG A 169 8.82 6.46 -14.47
CA ARG A 169 8.26 6.30 -13.12
C ARG A 169 7.25 7.40 -12.80
N ILE A 170 6.45 7.14 -11.79
CA ILE A 170 5.48 8.09 -11.25
C ILE A 170 6.13 8.79 -10.06
N TYR A 171 6.18 10.12 -10.10
CA TYR A 171 6.75 10.97 -9.03
C TYR A 171 5.69 11.82 -8.32
N LYS A 172 4.46 11.76 -8.80
CA LYS A 172 3.30 12.45 -8.24
C LYS A 172 2.04 11.62 -8.51
N LEU A 173 1.18 11.48 -7.50
CA LEU A 173 -0.07 10.72 -7.63
C LEU A 173 -1.29 11.63 -7.81
N LEU A 174 -1.47 12.62 -6.98
CA LEU A 174 -2.61 13.56 -7.03
C LEU A 174 -2.14 15.01 -6.78
#